data_5911ab5d14f6d1a2e8fbeda687baec37
#
_entry.id   5911ab5d14f6d1a2e8fbeda687baec37
#
_cell.length_a   1.000
_cell.length_b   1.000
_cell.length_c   1.000
_cell.angle_alpha   90.00
_cell.angle_beta   90.00
_cell.angle_gamma   90.00
#
_symmetry.space_group_name_H-M   'P 1'
#
loop_
_entity.id
_entity.type
_entity.pdbx_description
1 polymer ?
#
loop_
_entity_poly.entity_id
_entity_poly.type
_entity_poly.pdbx_seq_one_letter_code
_entity_poly.pdbx_strand_id
1 'polypeptide(L)'
;THGTTYGGNLLASVVAEAVLDVVNQPEVLAGVQERHQWFRNRLEKIGQQYGVFKEIRGLGLLLGCVMSESWAGRAGEIMKAAHDEGAMVLIAGPDVLRLAPSLVITEEETRMGLDALERAVVKLATQSKAA
;
A
#
# COMPACT_ATOMS: atom_id res chain seq x y z
N THR A 1 -12.14 -13.70 -0.61
CA THR A 1 -11.72 -13.30 -0.50
C THR A 1 -11.32 -12.97 -0.40
N HIS A 2 -11.21 -12.92 -0.45
CA HIS A 2 -10.66 -12.35 -0.27
C HIS A 2 -10.06 -12.07 -0.04
N GLY A 3 -10.02 -12.09 0.02
CA GLY A 3 -9.33 -11.77 0.41
C GLY A 3 -8.86 -11.59 0.99
N THR A 4 -8.72 -11.92 1.30
CA THR A 4 -8.30 -11.67 2.09
C THR A 4 -7.60 -11.08 2.42
N THR A 5 -7.59 -10.68 2.48
CA THR A 5 -6.93 -10.15 2.93
C THR A 5 -6.53 -10.11 3.68
N TYR A 6 -6.60 -10.60 3.99
CA TYR A 6 -6.37 -10.66 4.79
C TYR A 6 -6.94 -11.23 5.15
N GLY A 7 -6.85 -11.75 4.83
CA GLY A 7 -7.49 -12.25 5.06
C GLY A 7 -8.22 -12.06 5.77
N GLY A 8 -8.51 -12.18 5.93
CA GLY A 8 -9.14 -12.09 6.76
C GLY A 8 -10.26 -11.52 6.74
N ASN A 9 -11.04 -11.85 6.22
CA ASN A 9 -12.01 -11.17 6.28
C ASN A 9 -13.04 -11.68 6.99
N LEU A 10 -13.02 -12.82 7.18
CA LEU A 10 -13.99 -13.18 7.71
C LEU A 10 -14.09 -13.32 9.04
N LEU A 11 -13.20 -13.68 9.43
CA LEU A 11 -13.12 -13.59 10.70
C LEU A 11 -13.65 -12.35 11.09
N ALA A 12 -13.90 -11.71 10.14
CA ALA A 12 -14.15 -10.41 10.17
C ALA A 12 -15.25 -9.97 11.03
N SER A 13 -16.31 -10.63 11.17
CA SER A 13 -17.38 -10.05 11.97
C SER A 13 -17.09 -10.03 13.45
N VAL A 14 -16.48 -11.05 13.99
CA VAL A 14 -16.13 -11.06 15.39
C VAL A 14 -14.91 -10.22 15.68
N VAL A 15 -13.92 -10.33 14.83
CA VAL A 15 -12.69 -9.59 14.99
C VAL A 15 -12.89 -8.12 14.73
N ALA A 16 -13.86 -7.76 13.89
CA ALA A 16 -14.12 -6.37 13.56
C ALA A 16 -14.52 -5.52 14.76
N GLU A 17 -15.30 -6.05 15.67
CA GLU A 17 -15.69 -5.31 16.87
C GLU A 17 -14.46 -5.02 17.73
N ALA A 18 -13.61 -6.02 17.94
CA ALA A 18 -12.40 -5.84 18.72
C ALA A 18 -11.47 -4.83 18.09
N VAL A 19 -11.34 -4.86 16.77
CA VAL A 19 -10.50 -3.92 16.05
C VAL A 19 -11.05 -2.50 16.18
N LEU A 20 -12.37 -2.33 16.07
CA LEU A 20 -12.98 -1.01 16.22
C LEU A 20 -12.78 -0.45 17.61
N ASP A 21 -12.88 -1.29 18.65
CA ASP A 21 -12.65 -0.84 20.02
C ASP A 21 -11.20 -0.36 20.20
N VAL A 22 -10.26 -1.10 19.65
CA VAL A 22 -8.84 -0.75 19.74
C VAL A 22 -8.57 0.55 18.98
N VAL A 23 -9.11 0.67 17.78
CA VAL A 23 -8.86 1.84 16.92
C VAL A 23 -9.47 3.11 17.52
N ASN A 24 -10.54 2.97 18.31
CA ASN A 24 -11.17 4.14 18.92
C ASN A 24 -10.42 4.67 20.15
N GLN A 25 -9.36 4.01 20.61
CA GLN A 25 -8.57 4.52 21.70
C GLN A 25 -7.65 5.62 21.19
N PRO A 26 -7.54 6.75 21.91
CA PRO A 26 -6.77 7.91 21.40
C PRO A 26 -5.33 7.59 21.01
N GLU A 27 -4.65 6.79 21.80
CA GLU A 27 -3.25 6.45 21.52
C GLU A 27 -3.11 5.60 20.25
N VAL A 28 -4.09 4.73 20.00
CA VAL A 28 -4.08 3.89 18.79
C VAL A 28 -4.39 4.75 17.58
N LEU A 29 -5.37 5.65 17.70
CA LEU A 29 -5.71 6.58 16.62
C LEU A 29 -4.53 7.45 16.25
N ALA A 30 -3.81 7.96 17.25
CA ALA A 30 -2.64 8.80 17.01
C ALA A 30 -1.56 7.98 16.28
N GLY A 31 -1.35 6.73 16.69
CA GLY A 31 -0.37 5.86 16.04
C GLY A 31 -0.74 5.54 14.61
N VAL A 32 -2.02 5.32 14.34
CA VAL A 32 -2.49 5.04 12.97
C VAL A 32 -2.28 6.28 12.10
N GLN A 33 -2.56 7.48 12.63
CA GLN A 33 -2.36 8.71 11.88
C GLN A 33 -0.88 8.93 11.56
N GLU A 34 0.00 8.65 12.51
CA GLU A 34 1.44 8.76 12.28
C GLU A 34 1.89 7.80 11.20
N ARG A 35 1.43 6.55 11.27
CA ARG A 35 1.78 5.52 10.29
C ARG A 35 1.21 5.86 8.91
N HIS A 36 0.00 6.41 8.88
CA HIS A 36 -0.58 6.86 7.62
C HIS A 36 0.35 7.87 6.95
N GLN A 37 0.91 8.82 7.72
CA GLN A 37 1.80 9.83 7.17
C GLN A 37 3.10 9.21 6.65
N TRP A 38 3.65 8.21 7.34
CA TRP A 38 4.84 7.51 6.83
C TRP A 38 4.58 6.96 5.43
N PHE A 39 3.45 6.28 5.27
CA PHE A 39 3.09 5.69 3.97
C PHE A 39 2.78 6.77 2.94
N ARG A 40 1.92 7.72 3.29
CA ARG A 40 1.50 8.73 2.32
C ARG A 40 2.67 9.56 1.83
N ASN A 41 3.52 10.01 2.73
CA ASN A 41 4.66 10.83 2.34
C ASN A 41 5.57 10.11 1.36
N ARG A 42 5.87 8.84 1.64
CA ARG A 42 6.76 8.07 0.79
C ARG A 42 6.08 7.71 -0.54
N LEU A 43 4.79 7.34 -0.50
CA LEU A 43 4.07 6.99 -1.72
C LEU A 43 3.91 8.18 -2.64
N GLU A 44 3.67 9.38 -2.09
CA GLU A 44 3.60 10.58 -2.89
C GLU A 44 4.96 10.89 -3.53
N LYS A 45 6.04 10.68 -2.77
CA LYS A 45 7.38 10.90 -3.29
C LYS A 45 7.70 9.93 -4.43
N ILE A 46 7.38 8.65 -4.26
CA ILE A 46 7.57 7.65 -5.31
C ILE A 46 6.75 8.02 -6.53
N GLY A 47 5.49 8.42 -6.31
CA GLY A 47 4.61 8.81 -7.40
C GLY A 47 5.16 9.96 -8.21
N GLN A 48 5.69 10.98 -7.54
CA GLN A 48 6.26 12.14 -8.21
C GLN A 48 7.58 11.81 -8.90
N GLN A 49 8.42 11.07 -8.23
CA GLN A 49 9.76 10.78 -8.74
C GLN A 49 9.73 9.95 -10.03
N TYR A 50 8.82 8.97 -10.09
CA TYR A 50 8.74 8.05 -11.24
C TYR A 50 7.54 8.29 -12.13
N GLY A 51 6.69 9.25 -11.77
CA GLY A 51 5.47 9.54 -12.52
C GLY A 51 4.49 8.37 -12.53
N VAL A 52 4.50 7.54 -11.48
CA VAL A 52 3.75 6.30 -11.47
C VAL A 52 2.36 6.45 -10.85
N PHE A 53 2.21 7.29 -9.83
CA PHE A 53 0.92 7.48 -9.16
C PHE A 53 0.45 8.91 -9.37
N LYS A 54 -0.80 9.08 -9.78
CA LYS A 54 -1.37 10.43 -9.89
C LYS A 54 -2.09 10.87 -8.63
N GLU A 55 -2.40 9.92 -7.75
CA GLU A 55 -3.14 10.22 -6.54
C GLU A 55 -2.90 9.13 -5.49
N ILE A 56 -2.74 9.53 -4.24
CA ILE A 56 -2.72 8.60 -3.11
C ILE A 56 -3.97 8.91 -2.31
N ARG A 57 -4.83 7.91 -2.13
CA ARG A 57 -6.10 8.09 -1.42
C ARG A 57 -6.23 7.08 -0.30
N GLY A 58 -7.16 7.32 0.61
CA GLY A 58 -7.47 6.38 1.67
C GLY A 58 -7.48 7.02 3.04
N LEU A 59 -7.92 6.25 4.02
CA LEU A 59 -7.98 6.67 5.40
C LEU A 59 -7.23 5.66 6.25
N GLY A 60 -6.59 6.16 7.30
CA GLY A 60 -5.84 5.30 8.20
C GLY A 60 -4.78 4.53 7.43
N LEU A 61 -4.79 3.22 7.55
CA LEU A 61 -3.83 2.36 6.87
C LEU A 61 -4.44 1.56 5.71
N LEU A 62 -5.60 2.03 5.21
CA LEU A 62 -6.16 1.50 3.97
C LEU A 62 -5.84 2.52 2.89
N LEU A 63 -4.81 2.25 2.13
CA LEU A 63 -4.30 3.21 1.15
C LEU A 63 -4.43 2.68 -0.27
N GLY A 64 -4.80 3.57 -1.19
CA GLY A 64 -4.88 3.25 -2.61
C GLY A 64 -3.98 4.18 -3.40
N CYS A 65 -3.15 3.61 -4.27
CA CYS A 65 -2.29 4.37 -5.15
C CYS A 65 -2.88 4.28 -6.55
N VAL A 66 -3.40 5.37 -7.05
CA VAL A 66 -4.02 5.41 -8.38
C VAL A 66 -2.95 5.63 -9.43
N MET A 67 -2.91 4.76 -10.43
CA MET A 67 -1.91 4.84 -11.50
C MET A 67 -2.07 6.11 -12.30
N SER A 68 -0.95 6.69 -12.72
CA SER A 68 -0.96 7.77 -13.68
C SER A 68 -1.30 7.23 -15.08
N GLU A 69 -1.56 8.12 -16.03
CA GLU A 69 -1.92 7.66 -17.37
C GLU A 69 -0.83 6.84 -18.03
N SER A 70 0.43 7.21 -17.82
CA SER A 70 1.56 6.49 -18.42
C SER A 70 1.74 5.09 -17.83
N TRP A 71 1.10 4.80 -16.71
CA TRP A 71 1.15 3.50 -16.04
C TRP A 71 -0.22 2.82 -16.00
N ALA A 72 -1.19 3.32 -16.77
CA ALA A 72 -2.54 2.77 -16.76
C ALA A 72 -2.51 1.27 -17.07
N GLY A 73 -3.28 0.50 -16.31
CA GLY A 73 -3.40 -0.94 -16.51
C GLY A 73 -2.26 -1.75 -15.92
N ARG A 74 -1.28 -1.11 -15.29
CA ARG A 74 -0.06 -1.80 -14.85
C ARG A 74 0.02 -2.06 -13.35
N ALA A 75 -1.07 -1.89 -12.63
CA ALA A 75 -1.05 -2.15 -11.19
C ALA A 75 -0.65 -3.60 -10.88
N GLY A 76 -1.13 -4.56 -11.68
CA GLY A 76 -0.79 -5.96 -11.50
C GLY A 76 0.69 -6.25 -11.71
N GLU A 77 1.34 -5.54 -12.63
CA GLU A 77 2.78 -5.69 -12.85
C GLU A 77 3.56 -5.21 -11.63
N ILE A 78 3.14 -4.09 -11.08
CA ILE A 78 3.78 -3.54 -9.87
C ILE A 78 3.59 -4.48 -8.70
N MET A 79 2.37 -5.01 -8.54
CA MET A 79 2.08 -5.95 -7.47
C MET A 79 3.01 -7.16 -7.55
N LYS A 80 3.14 -7.74 -8.73
CA LYS A 80 3.97 -8.92 -8.92
C LYS A 80 5.44 -8.61 -8.63
N ALA A 81 5.94 -7.50 -9.16
CA ALA A 81 7.32 -7.11 -8.95
C ALA A 81 7.58 -6.78 -7.47
N ALA A 82 6.62 -6.16 -6.79
CA ALA A 82 6.74 -5.84 -5.37
C ALA A 82 6.80 -7.11 -4.54
N HIS A 83 5.97 -8.11 -4.87
CA HIS A 83 6.01 -9.40 -4.19
C HIS A 83 7.39 -10.04 -4.34
N ASP A 84 7.96 -9.96 -5.52
CA ASP A 84 9.30 -10.50 -5.77
C ASP A 84 10.36 -9.78 -4.92
N GLU A 85 10.13 -8.53 -4.59
CA GLU A 85 11.04 -7.73 -3.77
C GLU A 85 10.72 -7.84 -2.27
N GLY A 86 9.69 -8.58 -1.90
CA GLY A 86 9.34 -8.80 -0.51
C GLY A 86 8.24 -7.91 0.05
N ALA A 87 7.58 -7.12 -0.78
CA ALA A 87 6.51 -6.25 -0.31
C ALA A 87 5.15 -6.83 -0.66
N MET A 88 4.27 -6.87 0.33
CA MET A 88 2.92 -7.39 0.12
C MET A 88 1.99 -6.24 -0.23
N VAL A 89 1.67 -6.10 -1.51
CA VAL A 89 0.68 -5.15 -1.97
C VAL A 89 -0.37 -5.89 -2.79
N LEU A 90 -1.56 -5.33 -2.88
CA LEU A 90 -2.68 -5.91 -3.61
C LEU A 90 -3.11 -4.94 -4.69
N ILE A 91 -4.12 -5.30 -5.45
CA ILE A 91 -4.68 -4.40 -6.45
C ILE A 91 -6.20 -4.32 -6.28
N ALA A 92 -6.75 -3.18 -6.70
CA ALA A 92 -8.19 -3.00 -6.81
C ALA A 92 -8.45 -2.59 -8.25
N GLY A 93 -8.57 -3.57 -9.12
CA GLY A 93 -8.66 -3.34 -10.55
C GLY A 93 -7.29 -3.05 -11.16
N PRO A 94 -7.25 -2.71 -12.46
CA PRO A 94 -5.98 -2.57 -13.19
C PRO A 94 -5.21 -1.28 -12.88
N ASP A 95 -5.86 -0.31 -12.26
CA ASP A 95 -5.29 1.03 -12.10
C ASP A 95 -5.04 1.46 -10.66
N VAL A 96 -5.23 0.57 -9.69
CA VAL A 96 -5.07 0.94 -8.28
C VAL A 96 -4.29 -0.13 -7.53
N LEU A 97 -3.21 0.28 -6.89
CA LEU A 97 -2.51 -0.55 -5.92
C LEU A 97 -3.13 -0.31 -4.55
N ARG A 98 -3.30 -1.36 -3.77
CA ARG A 98 -3.86 -1.25 -2.43
C ARG A 98 -2.85 -1.72 -1.40
N LEU A 99 -2.70 -0.91 -0.35
CA LEU A 99 -1.86 -1.25 0.78
C LEU A 99 -2.72 -1.28 2.02
N ALA A 100 -2.59 -2.33 2.82
CA ALA A 100 -3.35 -2.49 4.06
C ALA A 100 -2.41 -3.05 5.13
N PRO A 101 -1.41 -2.26 5.56
CA PRO A 101 -0.45 -2.75 6.55
C PRO A 101 -1.09 -2.92 7.92
N SER A 102 -0.40 -3.67 8.78
CA SER A 102 -0.85 -3.85 10.15
C SER A 102 -0.94 -2.50 10.87
N LEU A 103 -1.93 -2.36 11.74
CA LEU A 103 -2.11 -1.14 12.53
C LEU A 103 -0.93 -0.86 13.46
N VAL A 104 -0.11 -1.88 13.73
CA VAL A 104 1.04 -1.76 14.61
C VAL A 104 2.35 -1.94 13.86
N ILE A 105 2.33 -1.76 12.54
CA ILE A 105 3.55 -1.89 11.74
C ILE A 105 4.60 -0.91 12.25
N THR A 106 5.84 -1.36 12.34
CA THR A 106 6.92 -0.50 12.82
C THR A 106 7.42 0.41 11.72
N GLU A 107 8.14 1.46 12.10
CA GLU A 107 8.72 2.37 11.13
C GLU A 107 9.72 1.64 10.25
N GLU A 108 10.52 0.76 10.83
CA GLU A 108 11.47 -0.02 10.04
C GLU A 108 10.79 -0.93 9.03
N GLU A 109 9.74 -1.63 9.46
CA GLU A 109 8.98 -2.49 8.55
C GLU A 109 8.36 -1.68 7.43
N THR A 110 7.84 -0.49 7.74
CA THR A 110 7.27 0.42 6.77
C THR A 110 8.34 0.82 5.74
N ARG A 111 9.52 1.21 6.21
CA ARG A 111 10.61 1.60 5.34
C ARG A 111 11.04 0.45 4.43
N MET A 112 11.15 -0.75 5.00
CA MET A 112 11.54 -1.94 4.22
C MET A 112 10.51 -2.25 3.13
N GLY A 113 9.23 -2.18 3.47
CA GLY A 113 8.17 -2.45 2.50
C GLY A 113 8.12 -1.40 1.39
N LEU A 114 8.28 -0.14 1.76
CA LEU A 114 8.25 0.95 0.77
C LEU A 114 9.51 0.97 -0.09
N ASP A 115 10.66 0.58 0.48
CA ASP A 115 11.89 0.42 -0.31
C ASP A 115 11.69 -0.68 -1.35
N ALA A 116 11.06 -1.80 -0.96
CA ALA A 116 10.78 -2.90 -1.88
C ALA A 116 9.83 -2.47 -2.99
N LEU A 117 8.80 -1.70 -2.64
CA LEU A 117 7.87 -1.18 -3.63
C LEU A 117 8.58 -0.25 -4.60
N GLU A 118 9.44 0.62 -4.08
CA GLU A 118 10.18 1.53 -4.94
C GLU A 118 11.10 0.77 -5.90
N ARG A 119 11.77 -0.28 -5.41
CA ARG A 119 12.62 -1.11 -6.28
C ARG A 119 11.80 -1.74 -7.40
N ALA A 120 10.58 -2.18 -7.08
CA ALA A 120 9.69 -2.75 -8.09
C ALA A 120 9.35 -1.73 -9.17
N VAL A 121 9.02 -0.51 -8.76
CA VAL A 121 8.70 0.57 -9.70
C VAL A 121 9.92 0.91 -10.56
N VAL A 122 11.09 1.01 -9.95
CA VAL A 122 12.32 1.31 -10.68
C VAL A 122 12.60 0.23 -11.72
N LYS A 123 12.45 -1.02 -11.34
CA LYS A 123 12.69 -2.14 -12.24
C LYS A 123 11.78 -2.07 -13.47
N LEU A 124 10.49 -1.81 -13.23
CA LEU A 124 9.53 -1.74 -14.32
C LEU A 124 9.75 -0.50 -15.19
N ALA A 125 10.10 0.63 -14.57
CA ALA A 125 10.40 1.86 -15.31
C ALA A 125 11.62 1.67 -16.22
N THR A 126 12.64 1.00 -15.70
CA THR A 126 13.84 0.73 -16.47
C THR A 126 13.57 -0.22 -17.64
N GLN A 127 12.76 -1.25 -17.40
CA GLN A 127 12.38 -2.19 -18.46
C GLN A 127 11.59 -1.49 -19.55
N SER A 128 10.67 -0.60 -19.17
CA SER A 128 9.88 0.15 -20.13
C SER A 128 10.74 1.04 -20.98
N LYS A 129 11.77 1.66 -20.41
CA LYS A 129 12.70 2.49 -21.18
C LYS A 129 13.55 1.66 -22.12
N ALA A 130 13.90 0.45 -21.71
CA ALA A 130 14.71 -0.43 -22.53
C ALA A 130 13.95 -0.97 -23.73
N ALA A 131 12.64 -1.06 -23.59
CA ALA A 131 11.81 -1.52 -24.70
C ALA A 131 11.59 -0.43 -25.70
#